data_c5046e67892211a82061d705d1de1ac2
#
_entry.id   c5046e67892211a82061d705d1de1ac2
#
_cell.length_a   1.000
_cell.length_b   1.000
_cell.length_c   1.000
_cell.angle_alpha   90.00
_cell.angle_beta   90.00
_cell.angle_gamma   90.00
#
_symmetry.space_group_name_H-M   'P 1'
#
loop_
_entity.id
_entity.type
_entity.pdbx_description
1 polymer ?
#
loop_
_entity_poly.entity_id
_entity_poly.type
_entity_poly.pdbx_seq_one_letter_code
_entity_poly.pdbx_strand_id
1 'polypeptide(L)'
;MGGKLSEGINFSDNLARCVVVVGMPYPDGRDMVLQEKMRRADVQEAKMAALERGGVATSKATVTTKTTSSNGTGSSMGSAGRKLYEAMCMKSVNQSIGRSIRHVNDYATIVLLDRRYTRDNVVSQLPAWIGRSVVRPPQFGAVLESLQQFYRNKARSAET
;
A
#
# COMPACT_ATOMS: atom_id res chain seq x y z
N MET A 1 0.99 10.92 4.31
CA MET A 1 0.42 11.48 3.09
C MET A 1 -1.08 11.59 3.27
N GLY A 2 -1.64 12.73 3.36
CA GLY A 2 -3.03 13.09 3.53
C GLY A 2 -3.11 14.60 3.36
N GLY A 3 -2.40 15.12 2.37
CA GLY A 3 -2.41 16.53 2.04
C GLY A 3 -3.52 16.83 1.03
N LYS A 4 -4.11 18.02 1.11
CA LYS A 4 -5.12 18.52 0.16
C LYS A 4 -4.72 18.36 -1.30
N LEU A 5 -3.42 18.38 -1.61
CA LEU A 5 -2.87 18.17 -2.95
C LEU A 5 -2.99 16.72 -3.45
N SER A 6 -2.93 15.73 -2.55
CA SER A 6 -3.08 14.32 -2.94
C SER A 6 -4.53 13.89 -3.13
N GLU A 7 -5.49 14.63 -2.59
CA GLU A 7 -6.91 14.28 -2.62
C GLU A 7 -7.75 15.15 -3.57
N GLY A 8 -7.29 16.35 -3.91
CA GLY A 8 -8.10 17.34 -4.63
C GLY A 8 -7.67 17.66 -6.05
N ILE A 9 -6.44 17.40 -6.47
CA ILE A 9 -5.94 17.79 -7.78
C ILE A 9 -5.95 16.60 -8.73
N ASN A 10 -6.55 16.80 -9.89
CA ASN A 10 -6.54 15.85 -10.98
C ASN A 10 -5.56 16.34 -12.04
N PHE A 11 -4.56 15.53 -12.30
CA PHE A 11 -3.65 15.73 -13.41
C PHE A 11 -4.09 14.82 -14.56
N SER A 12 -4.61 15.39 -15.63
CA SER A 12 -5.00 14.65 -16.83
C SER A 12 -3.98 14.85 -17.95
N ASP A 13 -3.83 13.84 -18.76
CA ASP A 13 -3.02 13.86 -19.99
C ASP A 13 -1.59 14.37 -19.77
N ASN A 14 -1.22 15.48 -20.41
CA ASN A 14 0.13 16.01 -20.37
C ASN A 14 0.55 16.62 -19.03
N LEU A 15 -0.36 16.75 -18.06
CA LEU A 15 -0.06 17.35 -16.76
C LEU A 15 0.61 16.37 -15.78
N ALA A 16 0.45 15.05 -15.98
CA ALA A 16 1.12 14.05 -15.14
C ALA A 16 1.52 12.81 -15.96
N ARG A 17 2.74 12.82 -16.45
CA ARG A 17 3.33 11.69 -17.17
C ARG A 17 4.19 10.77 -16.30
N CYS A 18 4.54 11.21 -15.08
CA CYS A 18 5.31 10.43 -14.13
C CYS A 18 4.83 10.67 -12.71
N VAL A 19 4.58 9.60 -11.97
CA VAL A 19 4.32 9.63 -10.52
C VAL A 19 5.47 8.95 -9.81
N VAL A 20 6.11 9.68 -8.89
CA VAL A 20 7.16 9.15 -8.04
C VAL A 20 6.64 9.05 -6.61
N VAL A 21 6.51 7.84 -6.10
CA VAL A 21 6.14 7.59 -4.71
C VAL A 21 7.41 7.30 -3.91
N VAL A 22 7.79 8.22 -3.05
CA VAL A 22 8.97 8.10 -2.19
C VAL A 22 8.56 7.53 -0.83
N GLY A 23 9.06 6.35 -0.50
CA GLY A 23 8.70 5.64 0.71
C GLY A 23 7.31 5.00 0.64
N MET A 24 6.89 4.42 1.75
CA MET A 24 5.53 3.89 1.93
C MET A 24 4.75 4.82 2.87
N PRO A 25 3.63 5.40 2.41
CA PRO A 25 2.85 6.38 3.16
C PRO A 25 1.98 5.71 4.24
N TYR A 26 2.61 5.13 5.24
CA TYR A 26 1.88 4.59 6.39
C TYR A 26 1.18 5.73 7.16
N PRO A 27 -0.05 5.51 7.65
CA PRO A 27 -0.68 6.45 8.57
C PRO A 27 0.10 6.54 9.89
N ASP A 28 -0.13 7.60 10.67
CA ASP A 28 0.54 7.73 11.97
C ASP A 28 0.09 6.59 12.89
N GLY A 29 1.02 5.72 13.26
CA GLY A 29 0.76 4.60 14.18
C GLY A 29 0.38 5.02 15.61
N ARG A 30 0.55 6.31 15.96
CA ARG A 30 0.15 6.88 17.25
C ARG A 30 -1.29 7.39 17.26
N ASP A 31 -1.95 7.43 16.12
CA ASP A 31 -3.36 7.81 16.04
C ASP A 31 -4.23 6.81 16.84
N MET A 32 -4.87 7.30 17.88
CA MET A 32 -5.70 6.49 18.78
C MET A 32 -6.89 5.84 18.05
N VAL A 33 -7.46 6.53 17.06
CA VAL A 33 -8.58 6.01 16.26
C VAL A 33 -8.09 4.84 15.40
N LEU A 34 -6.90 4.97 14.83
CA LEU A 34 -6.28 3.90 14.06
C LEU A 34 -5.94 2.70 14.94
N GLN A 35 -5.33 2.93 16.09
CA GLN A 35 -5.02 1.86 17.04
C GLN A 35 -6.27 1.07 17.46
N GLU A 36 -7.38 1.76 17.76
CA GLU A 36 -8.63 1.12 18.10
C GLU A 36 -9.22 0.33 16.92
N LYS A 37 -9.13 0.84 15.69
CA LYS A 37 -9.54 0.09 14.49
C LYS A 37 -8.71 -1.18 14.31
N MET A 38 -7.41 -1.13 14.50
CA MET A 38 -6.52 -2.30 14.41
C MET A 38 -6.85 -3.32 15.50
N ARG A 39 -7.04 -2.86 16.75
CA ARG A 39 -7.44 -3.72 17.86
C ARG A 39 -8.78 -4.43 17.60
N ARG A 40 -9.76 -3.70 17.05
CA ARG A 40 -11.06 -4.30 16.66
C ARG A 40 -10.91 -5.34 15.57
N ALA A 41 -10.07 -5.11 14.59
CA ALA A 41 -9.78 -6.09 13.53
C ALA A 41 -9.21 -7.39 14.12
N ASP A 42 -8.26 -7.29 15.06
CA ASP A 42 -7.67 -8.45 15.72
C ASP A 42 -8.70 -9.23 16.56
N VAL A 43 -9.57 -8.51 17.29
CA VAL A 43 -10.66 -9.13 18.06
C VAL A 43 -11.65 -9.85 17.15
N GLN A 44 -11.96 -9.26 16.01
CA GLN A 44 -12.88 -9.85 15.04
C GLN A 44 -12.28 -11.12 14.39
N GLU A 45 -11.01 -11.08 14.00
CA GLU A 45 -10.28 -12.27 13.49
C GLU A 45 -10.31 -13.40 14.52
N ALA A 46 -10.03 -13.09 15.81
CA ALA A 46 -10.07 -14.06 16.88
C ALA A 46 -11.47 -14.68 17.10
N LYS A 47 -12.53 -13.86 17.01
CA LYS A 47 -13.92 -14.35 17.10
C LYS A 47 -14.29 -15.28 15.96
N MET A 48 -13.93 -14.92 14.74
CA MET A 48 -14.19 -15.76 13.55
C MET A 48 -13.46 -17.09 13.66
N ALA A 49 -12.20 -17.08 14.05
CA ALA A 49 -11.41 -18.29 14.25
C ALA A 49 -11.93 -19.18 15.40
N ALA A 50 -12.59 -18.60 16.40
CA ALA A 50 -13.26 -19.36 17.46
C ALA A 50 -14.54 -20.04 16.97
N LEU A 51 -15.34 -19.36 16.15
CA LEU A 51 -16.55 -19.89 15.52
C LEU A 51 -16.24 -21.07 14.58
N GLU A 52 -15.20 -20.92 13.74
CA GLU A 52 -14.77 -21.98 12.81
C GLU A 52 -14.28 -23.25 13.53
N ARG A 53 -13.77 -23.11 14.75
CA ARG A 53 -13.34 -24.25 15.58
C ARG A 53 -14.48 -24.94 16.36
N GLY A 54 -15.75 -24.56 16.11
CA GLY A 54 -16.92 -25.20 16.73
C GLY A 54 -17.08 -24.92 18.22
N GLY A 55 -16.45 -23.87 18.75
CA GLY A 55 -16.57 -23.50 20.17
C GLY A 55 -17.71 -22.52 20.40
N VAL A 56 -18.71 -22.94 21.20
CA VAL A 56 -19.72 -22.05 21.78
C VAL A 56 -19.01 -20.96 22.58
N ALA A 57 -19.15 -19.72 22.16
CA ALA A 57 -18.53 -18.57 22.80
C ALA A 57 -19.22 -18.33 24.19
N THR A 58 -18.72 -18.93 25.24
CA THR A 58 -19.01 -18.49 26.61
C THR A 58 -18.26 -17.18 26.84
N SER A 59 -19.04 -16.16 27.13
CA SER A 59 -18.63 -14.78 27.41
C SER A 59 -17.85 -14.69 28.73
N LYS A 60 -16.56 -15.00 28.71
CA LYS A 60 -15.57 -14.56 29.71
C LYS A 60 -14.18 -14.57 29.06
N ALA A 61 -13.87 -13.55 28.29
CA ALA A 61 -12.50 -13.28 27.85
C ALA A 61 -11.73 -12.70 29.05
N THR A 62 -11.18 -13.55 29.89
CA THR A 62 -10.10 -13.17 30.81
C THR A 62 -8.89 -12.88 29.95
N VAL A 63 -8.52 -11.59 29.86
CA VAL A 63 -7.29 -11.13 29.24
C VAL A 63 -6.10 -11.68 29.99
N THR A 64 -5.59 -12.82 29.57
CA THR A 64 -4.32 -13.33 30.08
C THR A 64 -3.22 -12.66 29.28
N THR A 65 -2.71 -11.55 29.78
CA THR A 65 -1.46 -10.92 29.35
C THR A 65 -0.32 -11.89 29.66
N LYS A 66 0.12 -12.65 28.65
CA LYS A 66 1.45 -13.26 28.68
C LYS A 66 2.47 -12.16 28.45
N THR A 67 2.99 -11.63 29.54
CA THR A 67 4.15 -10.73 29.56
C THR A 67 5.39 -11.53 29.21
N THR A 68 5.80 -11.47 27.95
CA THR A 68 7.17 -11.80 27.57
C THR A 68 7.91 -10.48 27.47
N SER A 69 8.78 -10.24 28.46
CA SER A 69 9.69 -9.10 28.50
C SER A 69 10.60 -9.09 27.27
N SER A 70 10.38 -8.15 26.37
CA SER A 70 11.41 -7.63 25.48
C SER A 70 11.18 -6.13 25.38
N ASN A 71 12.18 -5.36 25.85
CA ASN A 71 12.22 -3.91 25.78
C ASN A 71 12.06 -3.43 24.32
N GLY A 72 10.93 -2.85 24.01
CA GLY A 72 10.61 -2.23 22.75
C GLY A 72 9.20 -1.70 22.82
N THR A 73 9.04 -0.37 22.84
CA THR A 73 7.77 0.38 22.82
C THR A 73 7.01 0.08 21.51
N GLY A 74 6.41 -1.10 21.40
CA GLY A 74 5.58 -1.50 20.27
C GLY A 74 4.44 -2.34 20.80
N SER A 75 3.21 -1.81 20.81
CA SER A 75 2.00 -2.59 20.99
C SER A 75 2.11 -3.81 20.08
N SER A 76 2.01 -5.00 20.66
CA SER A 76 1.96 -6.27 19.91
C SER A 76 0.71 -6.28 19.04
N MET A 77 0.86 -5.80 17.83
CA MET A 77 -0.19 -5.72 16.83
C MET A 77 -0.47 -7.13 16.31
N GLY A 78 -1.72 -7.57 16.37
CA GLY A 78 -2.16 -8.85 15.83
C GLY A 78 -2.09 -8.93 14.31
N SER A 79 -2.43 -10.07 13.76
CA SER A 79 -2.34 -10.33 12.32
C SER A 79 -3.31 -9.45 11.51
N ALA A 80 -4.57 -9.34 11.92
CA ALA A 80 -5.59 -8.55 11.23
C ALA A 80 -5.34 -7.05 11.33
N GLY A 81 -4.92 -6.56 12.50
CA GLY A 81 -4.55 -5.15 12.66
C GLY A 81 -3.37 -4.75 11.78
N ARG A 82 -2.38 -5.62 11.65
CA ARG A 82 -1.24 -5.39 10.73
C ARG A 82 -1.67 -5.36 9.27
N LYS A 83 -2.51 -6.30 8.85
CA LYS A 83 -3.07 -6.33 7.48
C LYS A 83 -3.86 -5.06 7.18
N LEU A 84 -4.68 -4.59 8.14
CA LEU A 84 -5.42 -3.33 8.02
C LEU A 84 -4.47 -2.13 7.84
N TYR A 85 -3.41 -2.06 8.65
CA TYR A 85 -2.42 -0.99 8.57
C TYR A 85 -1.69 -0.96 7.21
N GLU A 86 -1.27 -2.12 6.73
CA GLU A 86 -0.67 -2.26 5.39
C GLU A 86 -1.66 -1.89 4.28
N ALA A 87 -2.91 -2.33 4.38
CA ALA A 87 -3.95 -2.00 3.40
C ALA A 87 -4.24 -0.50 3.32
N MET A 88 -4.22 0.22 4.46
CA MET A 88 -4.38 1.67 4.49
C MET A 88 -3.21 2.38 3.80
N CYS A 89 -1.98 1.91 4.02
CA CYS A 89 -0.81 2.40 3.31
C CYS A 89 -0.96 2.21 1.80
N MET A 90 -1.27 0.99 1.37
CA MET A 90 -1.41 0.67 -0.06
C MET A 90 -2.61 1.38 -0.71
N LYS A 91 -3.67 1.64 0.03
CA LYS A 91 -4.77 2.49 -0.44
C LYS A 91 -4.28 3.89 -0.81
N SER A 92 -3.44 4.51 0.01
CA SER A 92 -2.86 5.83 -0.27
C SER A 92 -1.94 5.80 -1.50
N VAL A 93 -1.14 4.74 -1.66
CA VAL A 93 -0.31 4.51 -2.86
C VAL A 93 -1.20 4.42 -4.09
N ASN A 94 -2.20 3.54 -4.07
CA ASN A 94 -3.10 3.31 -5.20
C ASN A 94 -3.90 4.56 -5.58
N GLN A 95 -4.31 5.36 -4.61
CA GLN A 95 -4.94 6.66 -4.85
C GLN A 95 -4.00 7.63 -5.57
N SER A 96 -2.73 7.70 -5.17
CA SER A 96 -1.73 8.55 -5.82
C SER A 96 -1.47 8.10 -7.26
N ILE A 97 -1.36 6.81 -7.50
CA ILE A 97 -1.19 6.23 -8.83
C ILE A 97 -2.38 6.53 -9.73
N GLY A 98 -3.61 6.36 -9.22
CA GLY A 98 -4.84 6.59 -9.97
C GLY A 98 -5.07 8.04 -10.38
N ARG A 99 -4.18 8.97 -9.99
CA ARG A 99 -4.24 10.38 -10.42
C ARG A 99 -3.57 10.64 -11.77
N SER A 100 -2.70 9.75 -12.21
CA SER A 100 -1.89 9.94 -13.43
C SER A 100 -2.46 9.25 -14.66
N ILE A 101 -3.27 8.20 -14.52
CA ILE A 101 -3.86 7.44 -15.64
C ILE A 101 -5.36 7.44 -15.49
N ARG A 102 -6.07 7.99 -16.47
CA ARG A 102 -7.50 8.22 -16.42
C ARG A 102 -8.32 7.42 -17.41
N HIS A 103 -7.76 7.10 -18.54
CA HIS A 103 -8.45 6.38 -19.61
C HIS A 103 -7.49 5.40 -20.30
N VAL A 104 -8.03 4.50 -21.09
CA VAL A 104 -7.29 3.39 -21.72
C VAL A 104 -6.15 3.87 -22.66
N ASN A 105 -6.30 5.06 -23.24
CA ASN A 105 -5.29 5.65 -24.14
C ASN A 105 -4.28 6.55 -23.40
N ASP A 106 -4.46 6.73 -22.09
CA ASP A 106 -3.54 7.53 -21.30
C ASP A 106 -2.30 6.70 -20.91
N TYR A 107 -1.18 7.40 -20.70
CA TYR A 107 0.06 6.75 -20.29
C TYR A 107 0.82 7.58 -19.27
N ALA A 108 1.39 6.90 -18.31
CA ALA A 108 2.32 7.49 -17.34
C ALA A 108 3.28 6.41 -16.84
N THR A 109 4.41 6.84 -16.31
CA THR A 109 5.30 5.97 -15.54
C THR A 109 5.06 6.14 -14.06
N ILE A 110 5.19 5.04 -13.32
CA ILE A 110 5.03 4.99 -11.87
C ILE A 110 6.33 4.47 -11.27
N VAL A 111 7.00 5.31 -10.51
CA VAL A 111 8.27 4.97 -9.86
C VAL A 111 8.02 4.82 -8.36
N LEU A 112 8.23 3.62 -7.82
CA LEU A 112 8.05 3.30 -6.40
C LEU A 112 9.42 3.20 -5.74
N LEU A 113 9.81 4.23 -4.98
CA LEU A 113 11.13 4.36 -4.36
C LEU A 113 11.08 3.91 -2.89
N ASP A 114 11.03 2.61 -2.66
CA ASP A 114 11.22 2.00 -1.33
C ASP A 114 11.52 0.52 -1.47
N ARG A 115 12.46 0.01 -0.68
CA ARG A 115 12.85 -1.40 -0.66
C ARG A 115 11.67 -2.34 -0.39
N ARG A 116 10.66 -1.89 0.35
CA ARG A 116 9.48 -2.71 0.68
C ARG A 116 8.63 -3.07 -0.53
N TYR A 117 8.69 -2.31 -1.62
CA TYR A 117 8.03 -2.65 -2.88
C TYR A 117 8.66 -3.85 -3.63
N THR A 118 9.78 -4.39 -3.15
CA THR A 118 10.31 -5.65 -3.68
C THR A 118 9.56 -6.89 -3.14
N ARG A 119 8.76 -6.73 -2.10
CA ARG A 119 8.03 -7.83 -1.46
C ARG A 119 6.76 -8.16 -2.24
N ASP A 120 6.54 -9.45 -2.52
CA ASP A 120 5.39 -9.89 -3.30
C ASP A 120 4.04 -9.59 -2.63
N ASN A 121 3.97 -9.67 -1.28
CA ASN A 121 2.77 -9.30 -0.53
C ASN A 121 2.42 -7.81 -0.63
N VAL A 122 3.37 -6.94 -0.94
CA VAL A 122 3.14 -5.51 -1.18
C VAL A 122 2.72 -5.29 -2.63
N VAL A 123 3.42 -5.91 -3.57
CA VAL A 123 3.12 -5.77 -5.01
C VAL A 123 1.74 -6.35 -5.35
N SER A 124 1.34 -7.44 -4.70
CA SER A 124 0.00 -8.03 -4.91
C SER A 124 -1.15 -7.13 -4.47
N GLN A 125 -0.88 -6.08 -3.68
CA GLN A 125 -1.88 -5.07 -3.28
C GLN A 125 -1.99 -3.90 -4.26
N LEU A 126 -1.11 -3.84 -5.27
CA LEU A 126 -1.28 -2.90 -6.38
C LEU A 126 -2.45 -3.33 -7.28
N PRO A 127 -3.10 -2.40 -7.98
CA PRO A 127 -4.09 -2.76 -8.99
C PRO A 127 -3.54 -3.77 -10.00
N ALA A 128 -4.33 -4.76 -10.40
CA ALA A 128 -3.87 -5.86 -11.25
C ALA A 128 -3.24 -5.41 -12.58
N TRP A 129 -3.75 -4.32 -13.16
CA TRP A 129 -3.21 -3.75 -14.40
C TRP A 129 -1.82 -3.13 -14.22
N ILE A 130 -1.48 -2.63 -13.00
CA ILE A 130 -0.15 -2.17 -12.64
C ILE A 130 0.75 -3.35 -12.31
N GLY A 131 0.25 -4.27 -11.47
CA GLY A 131 1.02 -5.43 -11.01
C GLY A 131 1.64 -6.24 -12.15
N ARG A 132 0.96 -6.34 -13.29
CA ARG A 132 1.45 -7.03 -14.50
C ARG A 132 2.63 -6.32 -15.18
N SER A 133 2.78 -5.02 -14.97
CA SER A 133 3.80 -4.17 -15.60
C SER A 133 4.93 -3.77 -14.66
N VAL A 134 4.95 -4.32 -13.44
CA VAL A 134 6.01 -4.02 -12.46
C VAL A 134 7.33 -4.63 -12.90
N VAL A 135 8.32 -3.76 -13.10
CA VAL A 135 9.72 -4.13 -13.33
C VAL A 135 10.51 -3.81 -12.07
N ARG A 136 11.43 -4.68 -11.69
CA ARG A 136 12.27 -4.51 -10.50
C ARG A 136 13.74 -4.45 -10.93
N PRO A 137 14.23 -3.32 -11.43
CA PRO A 137 15.61 -3.20 -11.85
C PRO A 137 16.56 -3.32 -10.65
N PRO A 138 17.73 -3.97 -10.80
CA PRO A 138 18.67 -4.15 -9.70
C PRO A 138 19.41 -2.86 -9.32
N GLN A 139 19.49 -1.90 -10.23
CA GLN A 139 20.21 -0.64 -10.07
C GLN A 139 19.41 0.54 -10.59
N PHE A 140 19.65 1.72 -10.01
CA PHE A 140 18.96 2.95 -10.41
C PHE A 140 19.24 3.36 -11.86
N GLY A 141 20.44 3.10 -12.39
CA GLY A 141 20.74 3.36 -13.79
C GLY A 141 19.78 2.66 -14.75
N ALA A 142 19.49 1.38 -14.49
CA ALA A 142 18.55 0.60 -15.28
C ALA A 142 17.10 1.15 -15.21
N VAL A 143 16.73 1.79 -14.09
CA VAL A 143 15.43 2.50 -13.98
C VAL A 143 15.39 3.67 -14.96
N LEU A 144 16.45 4.50 -14.99
CA LEU A 144 16.53 5.65 -15.90
C LEU A 144 16.49 5.24 -17.38
N GLU A 145 17.23 4.19 -17.73
CA GLU A 145 17.22 3.65 -19.10
C GLU A 145 15.81 3.17 -19.49
N SER A 146 15.13 2.44 -18.61
CA SER A 146 13.76 1.98 -18.85
C SER A 146 12.78 3.14 -19.04
N LEU A 147 12.89 4.20 -18.23
CA LEU A 147 12.07 5.40 -18.34
C LEU A 147 12.32 6.12 -19.66
N GLN A 148 13.59 6.33 -20.02
CA GLN A 148 13.96 6.97 -21.28
C GLN A 148 13.43 6.18 -22.49
N GLN A 149 13.58 4.86 -22.48
CA GLN A 149 13.07 3.99 -23.53
C GLN A 149 11.55 4.08 -23.66
N PHE A 150 10.84 4.06 -22.53
CA PHE A 150 9.38 4.20 -22.51
C PHE A 150 8.92 5.50 -23.18
N TYR A 151 9.51 6.63 -22.79
CA TYR A 151 9.10 7.93 -23.36
C TYR A 151 9.52 8.11 -24.82
N ARG A 152 10.69 7.60 -25.24
CA ARG A 152 11.09 7.58 -26.65
C ARG A 152 10.10 6.79 -27.51
N ASN A 153 9.65 5.63 -27.01
CA ASN A 153 8.66 4.83 -27.73
C ASN A 153 7.32 5.55 -27.86
N LYS A 154 6.88 6.23 -26.78
CA LYS A 154 5.64 7.02 -26.82
C LYS A 154 5.71 8.23 -27.74
N ALA A 155 6.83 8.93 -27.80
CA ALA A 155 7.03 10.04 -28.72
C ALA A 155 6.91 9.57 -30.18
N ARG A 156 7.58 8.48 -30.55
CA ARG A 156 7.50 7.90 -31.90
C ARG A 156 6.08 7.47 -32.28
N SER A 157 5.31 6.92 -31.35
CA SER A 157 3.92 6.50 -31.59
C SER A 157 2.96 7.69 -31.72
N ALA A 158 3.33 8.89 -31.35
CA ALA A 158 2.52 10.10 -31.48
C ALA A 158 2.77 10.83 -32.81
N GLU A 159 3.84 10.49 -33.52
CA GLU A 159 4.21 11.06 -34.83
C GLU A 159 3.65 10.24 -36.00
N THR A 160 3.08 9.08 -35.74
CA THR A 160 2.48 8.18 -36.74
C THR A 160 0.96 8.25 -36.71
#